data_a529e3838d1fc86d4952857a9e6c52cb
#
_entry.id   a529e3838d1fc86d4952857a9e6c52cb
#
_cell.length_a   1.000
_cell.length_b   1.000
_cell.length_c   1.000
_cell.angle_alpha   90.00
_cell.angle_beta   90.00
_cell.angle_gamma   90.00
#
_symmetry.space_group_name_H-M   'P 1'
#
loop_
_entity.id
_entity.type
_entity.pdbx_description
1 polymer ?
#
loop_
_entity_poly.entity_id
_entity_poly.type
_entity_poly.pdbx_seq_one_letter_code
_entity_poly.pdbx_strand_id
1 'polypeptide(L)'
;MTEKGFKQIFPLGEKNDAYAQYFVGQSYLSMLTTERVGIANVTFEPGCRNNWHIHHKGGQILLCTAGRGYYQEWGKTAQEMKPGDVINIAPEVKHWHGAAPDSWFSHL
;
A
#
# COMPACT_ATOMS: atom_id res chain seq x y z
N MET A 1 -17.13 -3.49 -3.95
CA MET A 1 -16.67 -4.31 -5.10
C MET A 1 -15.88 -5.51 -4.60
N THR A 2 -16.00 -6.64 -5.27
CA THR A 2 -15.27 -7.86 -4.91
C THR A 2 -14.37 -8.27 -6.07
N GLU A 3 -13.08 -8.42 -5.77
CA GLU A 3 -12.08 -8.89 -6.72
C GLU A 3 -11.32 -10.02 -6.06
N LYS A 4 -11.23 -11.19 -6.72
CA LYS A 4 -10.52 -12.35 -6.17
C LYS A 4 -10.93 -12.70 -4.74
N GLY A 5 -12.22 -12.46 -4.39
CA GLY A 5 -12.74 -12.71 -3.04
C GLY A 5 -12.48 -11.60 -2.03
N PHE A 6 -11.79 -10.55 -2.40
CA PHE A 6 -11.48 -9.42 -1.52
C PHE A 6 -12.41 -8.25 -1.82
N LYS A 7 -13.11 -7.78 -0.78
CA LYS A 7 -14.07 -6.67 -0.94
C LYS A 7 -13.39 -5.34 -0.67
N GLN A 8 -13.59 -4.39 -1.57
CA GLN A 8 -13.11 -3.02 -1.41
C GLN A 8 -13.94 -2.05 -2.24
N ILE A 9 -13.88 -0.76 -1.88
CA ILE A 9 -14.66 0.29 -2.54
C ILE A 9 -14.09 0.64 -3.91
N PHE A 10 -12.76 0.69 -4.02
CA PHE A 10 -12.08 1.12 -5.26
C PHE A 10 -11.70 -0.08 -6.11
N PRO A 11 -11.52 0.13 -7.42
CA PRO A 11 -11.13 -0.96 -8.32
C PRO A 11 -9.78 -1.58 -7.94
N LEU A 12 -9.68 -2.89 -8.14
CA LEU A 12 -8.40 -3.61 -7.96
C LEU A 12 -7.35 -3.09 -8.93
N GLY A 13 -7.74 -2.86 -10.16
CA GLY A 13 -6.81 -2.48 -11.21
C GLY A 13 -6.05 -3.69 -11.75
N GLU A 14 -4.95 -3.40 -12.41
CA GLU A 14 -4.14 -4.42 -13.04
C GLU A 14 -2.96 -4.81 -12.16
N LYS A 15 -2.38 -5.98 -12.45
CA LYS A 15 -1.15 -6.40 -11.78
C LYS A 15 -0.11 -5.31 -11.90
N ASN A 16 0.55 -5.00 -10.78
CA ASN A 16 1.54 -3.94 -10.71
C ASN A 16 2.90 -4.44 -11.19
N ASP A 17 2.95 -4.97 -12.41
CA ASP A 17 4.14 -5.61 -12.96
C ASP A 17 5.26 -4.62 -13.27
N ALA A 18 4.90 -3.40 -13.63
CA ALA A 18 5.90 -2.36 -13.94
C ALA A 18 6.81 -2.05 -12.76
N TYR A 19 6.31 -2.23 -11.54
CA TYR A 19 7.05 -1.98 -10.30
C TYR A 19 7.32 -3.24 -9.50
N ALA A 20 7.15 -4.41 -10.11
CA ALA A 20 7.27 -5.70 -9.41
C ALA A 20 8.62 -5.87 -8.71
N GLN A 21 9.68 -5.29 -9.25
CA GLN A 21 11.03 -5.40 -8.67
C GLN A 21 11.14 -4.76 -7.28
N TYR A 22 10.20 -3.89 -6.91
CA TYR A 22 10.20 -3.20 -5.62
C TYR A 22 9.36 -3.91 -4.57
N PHE A 23 8.76 -5.06 -4.92
CA PHE A 23 7.84 -5.77 -4.05
C PHE A 23 8.25 -7.23 -3.88
N VAL A 24 7.86 -7.81 -2.74
CA VAL A 24 7.86 -9.25 -2.53
C VAL A 24 6.38 -9.66 -2.56
N GLY A 25 6.01 -10.53 -3.50
CA GLY A 25 4.62 -10.93 -3.71
C GLY A 25 3.93 -10.11 -4.79
N GLN A 26 2.63 -10.33 -4.94
CA GLN A 26 1.83 -9.69 -5.99
C GLN A 26 1.05 -8.50 -5.46
N SER A 27 1.18 -7.37 -6.13
CA SER A 27 0.38 -6.19 -5.88
C SER A 27 -0.38 -5.77 -7.14
N TYR A 28 -1.35 -4.88 -6.96
CA TYR A 28 -2.21 -4.36 -8.02
C TYR A 28 -2.30 -2.85 -7.89
N LEU A 29 -2.45 -2.17 -9.02
CA LEU A 29 -2.50 -0.71 -9.06
C LEU A 29 -3.68 -0.24 -9.88
N SER A 30 -4.47 0.67 -9.33
CA SER A 30 -5.53 1.36 -10.04
C SER A 30 -5.38 2.86 -9.82
N MET A 31 -5.06 3.62 -10.88
CA MET A 31 -5.02 5.08 -10.79
C MET A 31 -6.45 5.60 -10.75
N LEU A 32 -6.79 6.32 -9.70
CA LEU A 32 -8.14 6.88 -9.52
C LEU A 32 -8.25 8.25 -10.15
N THR A 33 -7.22 9.07 -10.03
CA THR A 33 -7.17 10.39 -10.68
C THR A 33 -5.72 10.81 -10.85
N THR A 34 -5.45 11.58 -11.90
CA THR A 34 -4.15 12.19 -12.14
C THR A 34 -4.27 13.69 -12.30
N GLU A 35 -5.47 14.25 -12.18
CA GLU A 35 -5.69 15.70 -12.28
C GLU A 35 -5.26 16.37 -11.00
N ARG A 36 -4.32 17.32 -11.10
CA ARG A 36 -3.77 18.11 -9.99
C ARG A 36 -3.03 17.25 -8.97
N VAL A 37 -3.66 16.19 -8.47
CA VAL A 37 -3.07 15.27 -7.52
C VAL A 37 -3.26 13.85 -8.04
N GLY A 38 -2.20 13.09 -8.06
CA GLY A 38 -2.29 11.65 -8.38
C GLY A 38 -2.75 10.87 -7.17
N ILE A 39 -3.81 10.11 -7.31
CA ILE A 39 -4.30 9.20 -6.27
C ILE A 39 -4.45 7.83 -6.87
N ALA A 40 -3.84 6.84 -6.25
CA ALA A 40 -3.91 5.46 -6.69
C ALA A 40 -4.43 4.56 -5.57
N ASN A 41 -5.15 3.53 -5.94
CA ASN A 41 -5.49 2.45 -5.04
C ASN A 41 -4.48 1.32 -5.27
N VAL A 42 -3.70 0.98 -4.24
CA VAL A 42 -2.72 -0.10 -4.30
C VAL A 42 -3.23 -1.25 -3.45
N THR A 43 -3.33 -2.42 -4.04
CA THR A 43 -3.84 -3.61 -3.36
C THR A 43 -2.76 -4.68 -3.32
N PHE A 44 -2.61 -5.30 -2.16
CA PHE A 44 -1.59 -6.30 -1.88
C PHE A 44 -2.25 -7.63 -1.58
N GLU A 45 -1.81 -8.70 -2.24
CA GLU A 45 -2.20 -10.05 -1.84
C GLU A 45 -1.61 -10.38 -0.48
N PRO A 46 -2.18 -11.36 0.26
CA PRO A 46 -1.66 -11.70 1.57
C PRO A 46 -0.16 -11.93 1.56
N GLY A 47 0.54 -11.31 2.51
CA GLY A 47 1.99 -11.40 2.63
C GLY A 47 2.80 -10.55 1.67
N CYS A 48 2.16 -9.89 0.69
CA CYS A 48 2.87 -9.00 -0.22
C CYS A 48 3.30 -7.73 0.50
N ARG A 49 4.53 -7.29 0.24
CA ARG A 49 5.05 -6.04 0.80
C ARG A 49 6.02 -5.41 -0.17
N ASN A 50 6.23 -4.09 -0.03
CA ASN A 50 7.32 -3.46 -0.77
C ASN A 50 8.63 -3.59 0.01
N ASN A 51 9.72 -3.29 -0.67
CA ASN A 51 11.04 -3.31 -0.05
C ASN A 51 11.25 -2.05 0.79
N TRP A 52 12.23 -2.08 1.69
CA TRP A 52 12.66 -0.89 2.38
C TRP A 52 13.02 0.20 1.37
N HIS A 53 12.47 1.40 1.55
CA HIS A 53 12.72 2.50 0.61
C HIS A 53 12.58 3.85 1.29
N ILE A 54 13.02 4.89 0.58
CA ILE A 54 13.02 6.28 1.06
C ILE A 54 12.48 7.16 -0.06
N HIS A 55 11.62 8.12 0.30
CA HIS A 55 11.20 9.19 -0.61
C HIS A 55 12.00 10.43 -0.29
N HIS A 56 12.65 11.02 -1.31
CA HIS A 56 13.60 12.10 -1.08
C HIS A 56 13.04 13.51 -1.17
N LYS A 57 12.03 13.76 -1.97
CA LYS A 57 11.52 15.11 -2.23
C LYS A 57 10.04 15.22 -1.97
N GLY A 58 9.61 14.74 -0.86
CA GLY A 58 8.21 14.73 -0.49
C GLY A 58 7.93 13.50 0.31
N GLY A 59 6.86 13.56 1.06
CA GLY A 59 6.43 12.43 1.86
C GLY A 59 5.44 11.56 1.13
N GLN A 60 4.82 10.71 1.90
CA GLN A 60 3.77 9.83 1.41
C GLN A 60 2.68 9.74 2.46
N ILE A 61 1.44 9.74 2.02
CA ILE A 61 0.30 9.55 2.91
C ILE A 61 -0.39 8.27 2.49
N LEU A 62 -0.57 7.35 3.44
CA LEU A 62 -1.28 6.09 3.24
C LEU A 62 -2.61 6.16 3.95
N LEU A 63 -3.69 5.89 3.22
CA LEU A 63 -5.04 5.81 3.76
C LEU A 63 -5.49 4.37 3.60
N CYS A 64 -5.55 3.61 4.68
CA CYS A 64 -5.99 2.22 4.62
C CYS A 64 -7.48 2.17 4.34
N THR A 65 -7.87 1.48 3.26
CA THR A 65 -9.27 1.43 2.82
C THR A 65 -9.90 0.06 2.95
N ALA A 66 -9.11 -0.99 2.98
CA ALA A 66 -9.64 -2.35 3.09
C ALA A 66 -8.57 -3.31 3.56
N GLY A 67 -9.00 -4.36 4.24
CA GLY A 67 -8.10 -5.42 4.70
C GLY A 67 -7.25 -5.02 5.89
N ARG A 68 -6.13 -5.72 6.07
CA ARG A 68 -5.23 -5.49 7.19
C ARG A 68 -3.79 -5.59 6.71
N GLY A 69 -2.97 -4.62 7.10
CA GLY A 69 -1.57 -4.57 6.72
C GLY A 69 -0.68 -4.03 7.82
N TYR A 70 0.56 -3.79 7.46
CA TYR A 70 1.56 -3.27 8.38
C TYR A 70 2.39 -2.18 7.73
N TYR A 71 2.89 -1.28 8.56
CA TYR A 71 3.83 -0.23 8.21
C TYR A 71 4.95 -0.25 9.23
N GLN A 72 6.20 -0.12 8.78
CA GLN A 72 7.35 -0.07 9.69
C GLN A 72 8.37 0.95 9.20
N GLU A 73 8.79 1.83 10.12
CA GLU A 73 9.95 2.70 9.91
C GLU A 73 11.20 1.98 10.40
N TRP A 74 12.30 2.24 9.74
CA TRP A 74 13.58 1.66 10.12
C TRP A 74 13.90 1.99 11.58
N GLY A 75 14.25 0.96 12.36
CA GLY A 75 14.57 1.12 13.77
C GLY A 75 13.38 1.16 14.71
N LYS A 76 12.16 1.00 14.20
CA LYS A 76 10.94 1.00 15.02
C LYS A 76 10.16 -0.29 14.84
N THR A 77 9.21 -0.52 15.75
CA THR A 77 8.33 -1.67 15.69
C THR A 77 7.31 -1.51 14.56
N ALA A 78 6.97 -2.60 13.89
CA ALA A 78 5.92 -2.60 12.87
C ALA A 78 4.58 -2.21 13.48
N GLN A 79 3.83 -1.40 12.75
CA GLN A 79 2.53 -0.87 13.16
C GLN A 79 1.45 -1.47 12.29
N GLU A 80 0.39 -2.01 12.89
CA GLU A 80 -0.74 -2.55 12.15
C GLU A 80 -1.57 -1.43 11.54
N MET A 81 -2.06 -1.66 10.32
CA MET A 81 -2.97 -0.77 9.62
C MET A 81 -4.29 -1.48 9.35
N LYS A 82 -5.39 -0.82 9.63
CA LYS A 82 -6.75 -1.30 9.36
C LYS A 82 -7.55 -0.17 8.71
N PRO A 83 -8.72 -0.47 8.12
CA PRO A 83 -9.50 0.56 7.42
C PRO A 83 -9.76 1.77 8.30
N GLY A 84 -9.52 2.94 7.73
CA GLY A 84 -9.63 4.21 8.42
C GLY A 84 -8.33 4.75 8.97
N ASP A 85 -7.27 3.93 9.04
CA ASP A 85 -5.98 4.40 9.52
C ASP A 85 -5.28 5.26 8.48
N VAL A 86 -4.61 6.29 8.96
CA VAL A 86 -3.85 7.23 8.14
C VAL A 86 -2.42 7.26 8.64
N ILE A 87 -1.47 7.02 7.73
CA ILE A 87 -0.05 7.12 8.03
C ILE A 87 0.53 8.25 7.19
N ASN A 88 1.13 9.22 7.85
CA ASN A 88 1.80 10.33 7.17
C ASN A 88 3.30 10.10 7.29
N ILE A 89 3.93 9.78 6.17
CA ILE A 89 5.35 9.44 6.13
C ILE A 89 6.13 10.66 5.64
N ALA A 90 6.98 11.20 6.51
CA ALA A 90 7.80 12.35 6.17
C ALA A 90 8.85 11.97 5.10
N PRO A 91 9.37 12.97 4.35
CA PRO A 91 10.50 12.74 3.46
C PRO A 91 11.70 12.17 4.24
N GLU A 92 12.51 11.38 3.56
CA GLU A 92 13.76 10.80 4.09
C GLU A 92 13.56 9.70 5.14
N VAL A 93 12.32 9.28 5.40
CA VAL A 93 12.06 8.17 6.32
C VAL A 93 12.15 6.84 5.58
N LYS A 94 13.06 5.98 6.00
CA LYS A 94 13.19 4.64 5.45
C LYS A 94 12.10 3.75 6.03
N HIS A 95 11.28 3.15 5.16
CA HIS A 95 10.11 2.40 5.59
C HIS A 95 9.71 1.32 4.58
N TRP A 96 8.79 0.48 5.00
CA TRP A 96 8.05 -0.43 4.11
C TRP A 96 6.60 -0.52 4.59
N HIS A 97 5.72 -0.97 3.70
CA HIS A 97 4.36 -1.34 4.08
C HIS A 97 3.91 -2.52 3.22
N GLY A 98 2.87 -3.19 3.68
CA GLY A 98 2.35 -4.35 2.97
C GLY A 98 1.22 -5.04 3.71
N ALA A 99 0.73 -6.13 3.11
CA ALA A 99 -0.37 -6.90 3.64
C ALA A 99 0.07 -7.80 4.79
N ALA A 100 -0.85 -8.05 5.72
CA ALA A 100 -0.64 -9.08 6.72
C ALA A 100 -0.52 -10.45 6.03
N PRO A 101 0.14 -11.43 6.67
CA PRO A 101 0.31 -12.75 6.06
C PRO A 101 -1.00 -13.46 5.71
N ASP A 102 -2.08 -13.14 6.41
CA ASP A 102 -3.38 -13.79 6.28
C ASP A 102 -4.48 -12.87 5.76
N SER A 103 -4.13 -11.72 5.21
CA SER A 103 -5.12 -10.75 4.73
C SER A 103 -4.66 -10.01 3.51
N TRP A 104 -5.59 -9.74 2.60
CA TRP A 104 -5.42 -8.72 1.57
C TRP A 104 -5.38 -7.35 2.25
N PHE A 105 -4.81 -6.38 1.57
CA PHE A 105 -4.66 -5.02 2.08
C PHE A 105 -4.71 -4.02 0.94
N SER A 106 -5.48 -2.94 1.10
CA SER A 106 -5.51 -1.84 0.13
C SER A 106 -5.34 -0.51 0.81
N HIS A 107 -4.67 0.40 0.12
CA HIS A 107 -4.53 1.78 0.57
C HIS A 107 -4.55 2.76 -0.60
N LEU A 108 -4.91 3.98 -0.31
CA LEU A 108 -4.77 5.10 -1.23
C LEU A 108 -3.45 5.81 -1.00
#